data_ee3b914b29917c33c09a09e5230fd538
#
_entry.id   ee3b914b29917c33c09a09e5230fd538
#
_cell.length_a   1.000
_cell.length_b   1.000
_cell.length_c   1.000
_cell.angle_alpha   90.00
_cell.angle_beta   90.00
_cell.angle_gamma   90.00
#
_symmetry.space_group_name_H-M   'P 1'
#
loop_
_entity.id
_entity.type
_entity.pdbx_description
1 polymer ?
#
loop_
_entity_poly.entity_id
_entity_poly.type
_entity_poly.pdbx_seq_one_letter_code
_entity_poly.pdbx_strand_id
1 'polypeptide(L)'
;AKYKNPRNLCSGSVRQLNNEITARRNVRFFAFTLVKADGVDFHDSKEAQFAFLQEQGFAVVEHVAVTEENILSAIEDFEHKIEHYDIPSDGLVLTYESISYGQSLGRTAKFPRDSIAFKWADELRETTLKEVEWSASRTGLINPVAIFEPVELEGTTVSRASVHNISIMRSLRLGIGDHITVYKANMIIPQIAENLTGSDNVEIPKVCPVCGQPTEIRQMNEVQSLYCTNEKCPAKEIKSYTLFVSRDALNIDGLSEATLEKLIDQGFVHEYADLFRLDRYKEVITGMEGFGEKSYQNMMDSIETARHTTLPRLIYGLG
;
A
#
# COMPACT_ATOMS: atom_id res chain seq x y z
N ALA A 1 -2.02 -0.13 23.10
CA ALA A 1 -2.64 0.85 22.22
C ALA A 1 -3.96 0.29 21.70
N LYS A 2 -5.01 1.13 21.66
CA LYS A 2 -6.31 0.73 21.12
C LYS A 2 -6.25 0.87 19.60
N TYR A 3 -6.48 -0.21 18.88
CA TYR A 3 -6.61 -0.16 17.42
C TYR A 3 -7.88 0.59 17.04
N LYS A 4 -7.78 1.52 16.11
CA LYS A 4 -8.93 2.30 15.63
C LYS A 4 -9.61 1.68 14.40
N ASN A 5 -8.93 0.75 13.72
CA ASN A 5 -9.40 0.14 12.49
C ASN A 5 -9.39 -1.39 12.61
N PRO A 6 -10.51 -2.09 12.30
CA PRO A 6 -10.62 -3.55 12.39
C PRO A 6 -9.59 -4.30 11.53
N ARG A 7 -9.25 -3.78 10.35
CA ARG A 7 -8.23 -4.36 9.46
C ARG A 7 -6.86 -4.36 10.14
N ASN A 8 -6.46 -3.25 10.75
CA ASN A 8 -5.18 -3.15 11.46
C ASN A 8 -5.19 -4.02 12.73
N LEU A 9 -6.32 -4.13 13.43
CA LEU A 9 -6.46 -5.03 14.56
C LEU A 9 -6.31 -6.49 14.13
N CYS A 10 -6.97 -6.92 13.07
CA CYS A 10 -6.86 -8.28 12.54
C CYS A 10 -5.42 -8.58 12.11
N SER A 11 -4.81 -7.74 11.28
CA SER A 11 -3.43 -7.90 10.81
C SER A 11 -2.42 -7.94 11.99
N GLY A 12 -2.59 -7.06 12.97
CA GLY A 12 -1.78 -7.08 14.19
C GLY A 12 -2.05 -8.28 15.09
N SER A 13 -3.25 -8.87 15.04
CA SER A 13 -3.60 -10.03 15.85
C SER A 13 -2.99 -11.31 15.31
N VAL A 14 -3.02 -11.53 14.00
CA VAL A 14 -2.45 -12.75 13.40
C VAL A 14 -0.92 -12.76 13.42
N ARG A 15 -0.28 -11.61 13.67
CA ARG A 15 1.18 -11.48 13.81
C ARG A 15 1.67 -11.45 15.26
N GLN A 16 0.81 -11.72 16.24
CA GLN A 16 1.23 -11.74 17.66
C GLN A 16 2.18 -12.90 17.92
N LEU A 17 3.24 -12.62 18.69
CA LEU A 17 4.16 -13.66 19.17
C LEU A 17 3.50 -14.59 20.20
N ASN A 18 2.53 -14.06 20.96
CA ASN A 18 1.74 -14.83 21.92
C ASN A 18 0.36 -15.14 21.31
N ASN A 19 0.11 -16.42 21.01
CA ASN A 19 -1.13 -16.91 20.41
C ASN A 19 -2.36 -16.76 21.32
N GLU A 20 -2.18 -16.71 22.66
CA GLU A 20 -3.28 -16.46 23.60
C GLU A 20 -3.90 -15.06 23.39
N ILE A 21 -3.09 -14.07 23.01
CA ILE A 21 -3.58 -12.73 22.68
C ILE A 21 -4.48 -12.79 21.45
N THR A 22 -4.06 -13.55 20.43
CA THR A 22 -4.85 -13.75 19.20
C THR A 22 -6.17 -14.47 19.52
N ALA A 23 -6.14 -15.52 20.35
CA ALA A 23 -7.31 -16.27 20.75
C ALA A 23 -8.35 -15.39 21.47
N ARG A 24 -7.90 -14.48 22.37
CA ARG A 24 -8.79 -13.54 23.08
C ARG A 24 -9.42 -12.48 22.17
N ARG A 25 -8.86 -12.23 21.00
CA ARG A 25 -9.36 -11.21 20.07
C ARG A 25 -10.45 -11.71 19.14
N ASN A 26 -10.82 -12.99 19.23
CA ASN A 26 -11.88 -13.59 18.44
C ASN A 26 -11.78 -13.27 16.94
N VAL A 27 -10.61 -13.53 16.35
CA VAL A 27 -10.39 -13.36 14.92
C VAL A 27 -11.21 -14.38 14.17
N ARG A 28 -12.11 -13.92 13.28
CA ARG A 28 -12.98 -14.77 12.45
C ARG A 28 -12.38 -14.91 11.04
N PHE A 29 -12.58 -16.04 10.41
CA PHE A 29 -12.21 -16.31 9.03
C PHE A 29 -13.44 -16.46 8.16
N PHE A 30 -13.47 -15.80 7.01
CA PHE A 30 -14.51 -15.93 6.01
C PHE A 30 -13.89 -16.30 4.68
N ALA A 31 -14.34 -17.43 4.11
CA ALA A 31 -13.93 -17.87 2.79
C ALA A 31 -14.67 -17.06 1.72
N PHE A 32 -13.95 -16.55 0.73
CA PHE A 32 -14.53 -15.81 -0.39
C PHE A 32 -14.20 -16.43 -1.75
N THR A 33 -13.39 -17.48 -1.77
CA THR A 33 -13.07 -18.26 -2.97
C THR A 33 -12.52 -19.62 -2.58
N LEU A 34 -12.81 -20.64 -3.40
CA LEU A 34 -12.16 -21.94 -3.34
C LEU A 34 -11.07 -21.98 -4.41
N VAL A 35 -9.81 -22.15 -3.98
CA VAL A 35 -8.66 -22.17 -4.89
C VAL A 35 -8.52 -23.53 -5.55
N LYS A 36 -8.69 -24.62 -4.79
CA LYS A 36 -8.54 -26.00 -5.26
C LYS A 36 -9.22 -26.99 -4.31
N ALA A 37 -9.90 -27.98 -4.87
CA ALA A 37 -10.29 -29.19 -4.18
C ALA A 37 -10.12 -30.36 -5.15
N ASP A 38 -9.41 -31.41 -4.73
CA ASP A 38 -9.16 -32.58 -5.54
C ASP A 38 -10.32 -33.59 -5.39
N GLY A 39 -10.75 -34.16 -6.50
CA GLY A 39 -11.79 -35.23 -6.51
C GLY A 39 -13.23 -34.74 -6.34
N VAL A 40 -13.48 -33.42 -6.43
CA VAL A 40 -14.82 -32.82 -6.34
C VAL A 40 -15.17 -32.17 -7.68
N ASP A 41 -16.35 -32.51 -8.21
CA ASP A 41 -16.91 -31.85 -9.38
C ASP A 41 -17.92 -30.78 -8.92
N PHE A 42 -17.66 -29.54 -9.28
CA PHE A 42 -18.52 -28.38 -8.96
C PHE A 42 -19.50 -28.05 -10.09
N HIS A 43 -19.60 -28.87 -11.14
CA HIS A 43 -20.50 -28.65 -12.27
C HIS A 43 -20.40 -27.25 -12.88
N ASP A 44 -19.18 -26.72 -12.93
CA ASP A 44 -18.86 -25.39 -13.46
C ASP A 44 -19.49 -24.21 -12.68
N SER A 45 -19.85 -24.40 -11.41
CA SER A 45 -20.59 -23.42 -10.58
C SER A 45 -19.75 -22.93 -9.40
N LYS A 46 -19.62 -21.61 -9.26
CA LYS A 46 -19.03 -20.97 -8.06
C LYS A 46 -19.96 -21.07 -6.85
N GLU A 47 -21.26 -21.05 -7.05
CA GLU A 47 -22.23 -21.26 -5.98
C GLU A 47 -22.07 -22.66 -5.37
N ALA A 48 -21.83 -23.68 -6.19
CA ALA A 48 -21.51 -25.02 -5.71
C ALA A 48 -20.19 -25.06 -4.91
N GLN A 49 -19.20 -24.25 -5.26
CA GLN A 49 -17.97 -24.10 -4.48
C GLN A 49 -18.23 -23.48 -3.10
N PHE A 50 -19.10 -22.47 -3.02
CA PHE A 50 -19.48 -21.86 -1.74
C PHE A 50 -20.28 -22.84 -0.86
N ALA A 51 -21.24 -23.57 -1.45
CA ALA A 51 -21.98 -24.60 -0.74
C ALA A 51 -21.04 -25.67 -0.17
N PHE A 52 -20.10 -26.17 -0.96
CA PHE A 52 -19.08 -27.11 -0.50
C PHE A 52 -18.27 -26.56 0.67
N LEU A 53 -17.80 -25.31 0.61
CA LEU A 53 -17.06 -24.69 1.72
C LEU A 53 -17.91 -24.63 2.99
N GLN A 54 -19.20 -24.32 2.90
CA GLN A 54 -20.13 -24.32 4.03
C GLN A 54 -20.32 -25.73 4.60
N GLU A 55 -20.45 -26.75 3.76
CA GLU A 55 -20.52 -28.15 4.19
C GLU A 55 -19.25 -28.61 4.92
N GLN A 56 -18.09 -28.08 4.54
CA GLN A 56 -16.82 -28.32 5.26
C GLN A 56 -16.68 -27.49 6.54
N GLY A 57 -17.69 -26.69 6.92
CA GLY A 57 -17.72 -25.92 8.17
C GLY A 57 -17.07 -24.55 8.08
N PHE A 58 -16.73 -24.05 6.89
CA PHE A 58 -16.23 -22.68 6.73
C PHE A 58 -17.38 -21.67 6.74
N ALA A 59 -17.19 -20.56 7.43
CA ALA A 59 -18.01 -19.38 7.19
C ALA A 59 -17.64 -18.81 5.82
N VAL A 60 -18.64 -18.58 4.97
CA VAL A 60 -18.46 -18.03 3.62
C VAL A 60 -18.96 -16.60 3.63
N VAL A 61 -18.36 -15.72 2.82
CA VAL A 61 -18.85 -14.35 2.60
C VAL A 61 -20.28 -14.40 2.10
N GLU A 62 -21.07 -13.40 2.50
CA GLU A 62 -22.43 -13.29 1.98
C GLU A 62 -22.42 -13.07 0.47
N HIS A 63 -23.25 -13.81 -0.23
CA HIS A 63 -23.31 -13.79 -1.68
C HIS A 63 -24.73 -14.07 -2.16
N VAL A 64 -25.03 -13.62 -3.37
CA VAL A 64 -26.32 -13.85 -4.03
C VAL A 64 -26.08 -14.00 -5.54
N ALA A 65 -26.78 -14.93 -6.16
CA ALA A 65 -26.81 -15.05 -7.61
C ALA A 65 -27.60 -13.89 -8.22
N VAL A 66 -27.00 -13.21 -9.21
CA VAL A 66 -27.63 -12.08 -9.89
C VAL A 66 -27.69 -12.28 -11.38
N THR A 67 -28.68 -11.64 -11.99
CA THR A 67 -28.89 -11.53 -13.43
C THR A 67 -28.99 -10.06 -13.82
N GLU A 68 -29.03 -9.77 -15.11
CA GLU A 68 -29.27 -8.41 -15.61
C GLU A 68 -30.53 -7.76 -15.02
N GLU A 69 -31.54 -8.57 -14.70
CA GLU A 69 -32.84 -8.10 -14.22
C GLU A 69 -32.83 -7.69 -12.74
N ASN A 70 -32.01 -8.35 -11.91
CA ASN A 70 -32.06 -8.17 -10.45
C ASN A 70 -30.76 -7.59 -9.83
N ILE A 71 -29.73 -7.33 -10.62
CA ILE A 71 -28.43 -6.86 -10.10
C ILE A 71 -28.57 -5.51 -9.38
N LEU A 72 -29.39 -4.59 -9.88
CA LEU A 72 -29.56 -3.28 -9.25
C LEU A 72 -30.25 -3.39 -7.89
N SER A 73 -31.31 -4.18 -7.79
CA SER A 73 -32.00 -4.39 -6.51
C SER A 73 -31.11 -5.14 -5.51
N ALA A 74 -30.30 -6.09 -5.97
CA ALA A 74 -29.32 -6.77 -5.10
C ALA A 74 -28.26 -5.81 -4.54
N ILE A 75 -27.78 -4.83 -5.35
CA ILE A 75 -26.87 -3.79 -4.89
C ILE A 75 -27.51 -2.91 -3.83
N GLU A 76 -28.74 -2.45 -4.05
CA GLU A 76 -29.50 -1.62 -3.10
C GLU A 76 -29.74 -2.38 -1.77
N ASP A 77 -30.11 -3.66 -1.83
CA ASP A 77 -30.29 -4.50 -0.65
C ASP A 77 -28.99 -4.63 0.17
N PHE A 78 -27.85 -4.83 -0.49
CA PHE A 78 -26.55 -4.86 0.18
C PHE A 78 -26.15 -3.50 0.76
N GLU A 79 -26.44 -2.40 0.09
CA GLU A 79 -26.15 -1.04 0.59
C GLU A 79 -26.84 -0.79 1.92
N HIS A 80 -28.14 -1.09 2.01
CA HIS A 80 -28.89 -1.00 3.28
C HIS A 80 -28.41 -1.96 4.35
N LYS A 81 -27.96 -3.14 3.97
CA LYS A 81 -27.50 -4.17 4.89
C LYS A 81 -26.14 -3.84 5.51
N ILE A 82 -25.23 -3.23 4.72
CA ILE A 82 -23.87 -2.88 5.16
C ILE A 82 -23.89 -1.91 6.34
N GLU A 83 -24.85 -1.01 6.45
CA GLU A 83 -24.99 -0.10 7.59
C GLU A 83 -25.06 -0.83 8.95
N HIS A 84 -25.57 -2.06 8.93
CA HIS A 84 -25.77 -2.88 10.13
C HIS A 84 -24.93 -4.16 10.15
N TYR A 85 -24.00 -4.29 9.22
CA TYR A 85 -23.20 -5.49 9.05
C TYR A 85 -21.99 -5.50 9.98
N ASP A 86 -21.75 -6.62 10.64
CA ASP A 86 -20.64 -6.80 11.61
C ASP A 86 -19.25 -6.61 10.99
N ILE A 87 -19.15 -6.73 9.65
CA ILE A 87 -17.89 -6.71 8.92
C ILE A 87 -17.85 -5.45 8.05
N PRO A 88 -16.87 -4.55 8.25
CA PRO A 88 -16.71 -3.40 7.37
C PRO A 88 -16.53 -3.81 5.92
N SER A 89 -17.30 -3.21 5.02
CA SER A 89 -17.23 -3.45 3.58
C SER A 89 -17.15 -2.13 2.83
N ASP A 90 -16.24 -2.04 1.86
CA ASP A 90 -16.06 -0.89 0.96
C ASP A 90 -16.75 -1.11 -0.40
N GLY A 91 -17.43 -2.22 -0.58
CA GLY A 91 -18.13 -2.53 -1.82
C GLY A 91 -18.45 -4.00 -1.99
N LEU A 92 -18.80 -4.36 -3.19
CA LEU A 92 -19.15 -5.71 -3.63
C LEU A 92 -18.18 -6.19 -4.70
N VAL A 93 -18.09 -7.50 -4.90
CA VAL A 93 -17.39 -8.11 -6.02
C VAL A 93 -18.38 -8.88 -6.86
N LEU A 94 -18.62 -8.43 -8.08
CA LEU A 94 -19.38 -9.18 -9.07
C LEU A 94 -18.43 -10.13 -9.79
N THR A 95 -18.79 -11.43 -9.83
CA THR A 95 -17.97 -12.46 -10.46
C THR A 95 -18.83 -13.37 -11.32
N TYR A 96 -18.27 -13.91 -12.41
CA TYR A 96 -18.97 -14.88 -13.23
C TYR A 96 -19.23 -16.16 -12.46
N GLU A 97 -20.45 -16.72 -12.62
CA GLU A 97 -20.86 -17.97 -12.01
C GLU A 97 -20.12 -19.18 -12.62
N SER A 98 -19.96 -19.20 -13.94
CA SER A 98 -19.22 -20.26 -14.63
C SER A 98 -17.72 -20.18 -14.35
N ILE A 99 -17.18 -21.23 -13.76
CA ILE A 99 -15.75 -21.35 -13.43
C ILE A 99 -14.91 -21.39 -14.71
N SER A 100 -15.32 -22.21 -15.68
CA SER A 100 -14.59 -22.41 -16.94
C SER A 100 -14.56 -21.14 -17.79
N TYR A 101 -15.69 -20.43 -17.86
CA TYR A 101 -15.74 -19.13 -18.53
C TYR A 101 -14.84 -18.11 -17.85
N GLY A 102 -14.90 -17.99 -16.53
CA GLY A 102 -14.05 -17.09 -15.75
C GLY A 102 -12.55 -17.37 -16.00
N GLN A 103 -12.16 -18.64 -16.01
CA GLN A 103 -10.78 -19.05 -16.31
C GLN A 103 -10.35 -18.68 -17.74
N SER A 104 -11.27 -18.79 -18.72
CA SER A 104 -11.00 -18.47 -20.13
C SER A 104 -10.65 -16.98 -20.36
N LEU A 105 -11.14 -16.09 -19.49
CA LEU A 105 -10.84 -14.65 -19.54
C LEU A 105 -9.39 -14.34 -19.11
N GLY A 106 -8.72 -15.27 -18.44
CA GLY A 106 -7.34 -15.13 -17.99
C GLY A 106 -7.17 -14.18 -16.82
N ARG A 107 -5.93 -13.68 -16.67
CA ARG A 107 -5.52 -12.82 -15.56
C ARG A 107 -4.68 -11.64 -16.04
N THR A 108 -4.73 -10.54 -15.30
CA THR A 108 -3.68 -9.51 -15.34
C THR A 108 -2.49 -9.96 -14.50
N ALA A 109 -1.44 -9.15 -14.40
CA ALA A 109 -0.32 -9.46 -13.50
C ALA A 109 -0.74 -9.66 -12.03
N LYS A 110 -1.86 -9.05 -11.60
CA LYS A 110 -2.32 -9.06 -10.20
C LYS A 110 -3.68 -9.71 -9.99
N PHE A 111 -4.63 -9.54 -10.93
CA PHE A 111 -6.03 -9.85 -10.72
C PHE A 111 -6.60 -10.77 -11.80
N PRO A 112 -7.53 -11.67 -11.46
CA PRO A 112 -8.32 -12.40 -12.46
C PRO A 112 -9.23 -11.42 -13.22
N ARG A 113 -9.64 -11.80 -14.44
CA ARG A 113 -10.55 -10.99 -15.28
C ARG A 113 -12.00 -11.44 -15.18
N ASP A 114 -12.26 -12.45 -14.36
CA ASP A 114 -13.61 -12.98 -14.11
C ASP A 114 -14.43 -12.18 -13.11
N SER A 115 -13.85 -11.10 -12.56
CA SER A 115 -14.47 -10.36 -11.48
C SER A 115 -14.29 -8.84 -11.67
N ILE A 116 -15.28 -8.09 -11.22
CA ILE A 116 -15.25 -6.62 -11.16
C ILE A 116 -15.69 -6.15 -9.78
N ALA A 117 -14.99 -5.16 -9.22
CA ALA A 117 -15.38 -4.55 -7.97
C ALA A 117 -16.39 -3.41 -8.22
N PHE A 118 -17.45 -3.40 -7.43
CA PHE A 118 -18.36 -2.28 -7.27
C PHE A 118 -18.09 -1.66 -5.91
N LYS A 119 -17.82 -0.37 -5.87
CA LYS A 119 -17.50 0.35 -4.63
C LYS A 119 -18.58 1.36 -4.30
N TRP A 120 -18.87 1.47 -3.00
CA TRP A 120 -19.73 2.51 -2.47
C TRP A 120 -19.08 3.89 -2.65
N ALA A 121 -19.88 4.95 -2.56
CA ALA A 121 -19.34 6.30 -2.55
C ALA A 121 -18.43 6.50 -1.33
N ASP A 122 -17.25 7.09 -1.58
CA ASP A 122 -16.31 7.39 -0.50
C ASP A 122 -16.88 8.47 0.44
N GLU A 123 -16.58 8.35 1.73
CA GLU A 123 -16.89 9.40 2.69
C GLU A 123 -16.01 10.62 2.42
N LEU A 124 -16.63 11.77 2.15
CA LEU A 124 -15.94 13.05 1.95
C LEU A 124 -15.91 13.86 3.26
N ARG A 125 -14.77 14.48 3.56
CA ARG A 125 -14.62 15.42 4.67
C ARG A 125 -13.94 16.70 4.20
N GLU A 126 -14.45 17.84 4.67
CA GLU A 126 -13.83 19.12 4.44
C GLU A 126 -12.69 19.38 5.44
N THR A 127 -11.62 19.99 4.95
CA THR A 127 -10.48 20.40 5.76
C THR A 127 -9.76 21.59 5.08
N THR A 128 -8.75 22.14 5.74
CA THR A 128 -7.98 23.28 5.25
C THR A 128 -6.55 22.86 4.90
N LEU A 129 -6.11 23.16 3.69
CA LEU A 129 -4.73 22.91 3.24
C LEU A 129 -3.75 23.85 3.95
N LYS A 130 -2.80 23.28 4.67
CA LYS A 130 -1.77 24.03 5.45
C LYS A 130 -0.49 24.22 4.70
N GLU A 131 -0.04 23.18 4.00
CA GLU A 131 1.27 23.13 3.37
C GLU A 131 1.26 22.09 2.24
N VAL A 132 2.18 22.24 1.30
CA VAL A 132 2.53 21.16 0.36
C VAL A 132 4.00 20.83 0.56
N GLU A 133 4.26 19.65 1.12
CA GLU A 133 5.59 19.08 1.25
C GLU A 133 6.04 18.46 -0.08
N TRP A 134 7.33 18.56 -0.38
CA TRP A 134 7.91 17.98 -1.59
C TRP A 134 8.89 16.87 -1.23
N SER A 135 8.57 15.63 -1.62
CA SER A 135 9.34 14.45 -1.26
C SER A 135 10.07 13.86 -2.46
N ALA A 136 11.38 13.76 -2.37
CA ALA A 136 12.22 13.21 -3.44
C ALA A 136 12.26 11.66 -3.38
N SER A 137 12.20 11.03 -4.55
CA SER A 137 12.29 9.57 -4.74
C SER A 137 13.66 9.13 -5.29
N ARG A 138 13.90 7.82 -5.36
CA ARG A 138 15.12 7.22 -5.93
C ARG A 138 15.40 7.61 -7.38
N THR A 139 14.37 7.87 -8.17
CA THR A 139 14.51 8.30 -9.56
C THR A 139 14.74 9.80 -9.70
N GLY A 140 14.77 10.52 -8.59
CA GLY A 140 14.82 11.97 -8.55
C GLY A 140 13.47 12.64 -8.74
N LEU A 141 12.39 11.89 -8.95
CA LEU A 141 11.02 12.41 -8.97
C LEU A 141 10.70 13.03 -7.62
N ILE A 142 10.20 14.25 -7.63
CA ILE A 142 9.81 15.01 -6.44
C ILE A 142 8.29 15.11 -6.42
N ASN A 143 7.66 14.41 -5.48
CA ASN A 143 6.21 14.33 -5.38
C ASN A 143 5.66 15.35 -4.38
N PRO A 144 4.60 16.08 -4.74
CA PRO A 144 3.87 16.92 -3.81
C PRO A 144 2.99 16.08 -2.88
N VAL A 145 3.03 16.43 -1.59
CA VAL A 145 2.18 15.82 -0.54
C VAL A 145 1.45 16.96 0.17
N ALA A 146 0.15 16.96 0.09
CA ALA A 146 -0.70 17.93 0.79
C ALA A 146 -0.72 17.63 2.29
N ILE A 147 -0.44 18.64 3.10
CA ILE A 147 -0.62 18.63 4.55
C ILE A 147 -1.80 19.52 4.87
N PHE A 148 -2.75 19.02 5.64
CA PHE A 148 -3.98 19.73 5.97
C PHE A 148 -4.35 19.57 7.43
N GLU A 149 -5.31 20.36 7.92
CA GLU A 149 -5.82 20.23 9.27
C GLU A 149 -6.30 18.79 9.49
N PRO A 150 -5.93 18.16 10.62
CA PRO A 150 -6.35 16.80 10.90
C PRO A 150 -7.86 16.64 10.88
N VAL A 151 -8.36 15.65 10.17
CA VAL A 151 -9.78 15.34 10.06
C VAL A 151 -10.02 13.85 10.29
N GLU A 152 -11.13 13.53 10.97
CA GLU A 152 -11.56 12.14 11.17
C GLU A 152 -12.23 11.65 9.88
N LEU A 153 -11.74 10.54 9.35
CA LEU A 153 -12.19 9.94 8.11
C LEU A 153 -12.15 8.42 8.25
N GLU A 154 -13.31 7.77 8.10
CA GLU A 154 -13.44 6.31 8.25
C GLU A 154 -12.74 5.76 9.51
N GLY A 155 -13.02 6.39 10.66
CA GLY A 155 -12.53 5.94 11.96
C GLY A 155 -11.04 6.15 12.25
N THR A 156 -10.34 6.90 11.41
CA THR A 156 -8.95 7.31 11.68
C THR A 156 -8.73 8.78 11.38
N THR A 157 -7.80 9.41 12.11
CA THR A 157 -7.39 10.80 11.85
C THR A 157 -6.41 10.82 10.70
N VAL A 158 -6.66 11.62 9.67
CA VAL A 158 -5.78 11.87 8.53
C VAL A 158 -5.41 13.34 8.45
N SER A 159 -4.18 13.63 8.02
CA SER A 159 -3.67 15.01 7.86
C SER A 159 -2.74 15.14 6.64
N ARG A 160 -2.59 14.08 5.85
CA ARG A 160 -1.70 14.04 4.70
C ARG A 160 -2.35 13.28 3.54
N ALA A 161 -2.17 13.78 2.31
CA ALA A 161 -2.60 13.10 1.10
C ALA A 161 -1.57 13.29 -0.02
N SER A 162 -1.32 12.25 -0.82
CA SER A 162 -0.50 12.39 -2.02
C SER A 162 -1.23 13.22 -3.07
N VAL A 163 -0.50 14.17 -3.69
CA VAL A 163 -1.00 14.92 -4.86
C VAL A 163 -0.43 14.36 -6.16
N HIS A 164 0.36 13.30 -6.08
CA HIS A 164 0.95 12.54 -7.18
C HIS A 164 1.93 13.30 -8.06
N ASN A 165 1.54 14.41 -8.68
CA ASN A 165 2.36 15.18 -9.62
C ASN A 165 1.89 16.64 -9.77
N ILE A 166 2.65 17.42 -10.53
CA ILE A 166 2.35 18.84 -10.79
C ILE A 166 1.04 19.02 -11.56
N SER A 167 0.73 18.14 -12.53
CA SER A 167 -0.50 18.25 -13.32
C SER A 167 -1.73 18.16 -12.43
N ILE A 168 -1.78 17.21 -11.49
CA ILE A 168 -2.88 17.08 -10.53
C ILE A 168 -2.92 18.28 -9.59
N MET A 169 -1.79 18.73 -9.07
CA MET A 169 -1.72 19.93 -8.22
C MET A 169 -2.33 21.15 -8.90
N ARG A 170 -1.99 21.36 -10.19
CA ARG A 170 -2.54 22.48 -10.99
C ARG A 170 -4.00 22.28 -11.35
N SER A 171 -4.44 21.06 -11.68
CA SER A 171 -5.86 20.80 -11.97
C SER A 171 -6.76 21.06 -10.77
N LEU A 172 -6.25 20.76 -9.56
CA LEU A 172 -6.90 21.08 -8.31
C LEU A 172 -6.74 22.56 -7.89
N ARG A 173 -5.89 23.33 -8.58
CA ARG A 173 -5.60 24.74 -8.28
C ARG A 173 -5.28 24.95 -6.80
N LEU A 174 -4.42 24.07 -6.23
CA LEU A 174 -4.14 24.08 -4.80
C LEU A 174 -3.45 25.37 -4.34
N GLY A 175 -3.89 25.87 -3.19
CA GLY A 175 -3.31 27.00 -2.51
C GLY A 175 -3.32 26.82 -1.00
N ILE A 176 -2.31 27.38 -0.34
CA ILE A 176 -2.22 27.34 1.13
C ILE A 176 -3.38 28.14 1.71
N GLY A 177 -4.11 27.54 2.65
CA GLY A 177 -5.34 28.08 3.24
C GLY A 177 -6.63 27.68 2.51
N ASP A 178 -6.55 26.96 1.39
CA ASP A 178 -7.73 26.51 0.65
C ASP A 178 -8.55 25.52 1.47
N HIS A 179 -9.88 25.60 1.30
CA HIS A 179 -10.81 24.56 1.74
C HIS A 179 -10.84 23.44 0.71
N ILE A 180 -10.51 22.24 1.14
CA ILE A 180 -10.45 21.05 0.30
C ILE A 180 -11.34 19.94 0.86
N THR A 181 -11.84 19.06 0.01
CA THR A 181 -12.47 17.81 0.44
C THR A 181 -11.49 16.66 0.27
N VAL A 182 -11.46 15.77 1.24
CA VAL A 182 -10.59 14.58 1.26
C VAL A 182 -11.40 13.32 1.47
N TYR A 183 -10.88 12.21 0.94
CA TYR A 183 -11.45 10.87 1.09
C TYR A 183 -10.34 9.83 1.21
N LYS A 184 -10.70 8.59 1.52
CA LYS A 184 -9.75 7.48 1.54
C LYS A 184 -10.00 6.51 0.39
N ALA A 185 -9.18 6.56 -0.63
CA ALA A 185 -9.20 5.52 -1.65
C ALA A 185 -8.95 4.14 -1.02
N ASN A 186 -9.84 3.19 -1.29
CA ASN A 186 -9.82 1.83 -0.73
C ASN A 186 -9.80 1.79 0.81
N MET A 187 -10.47 2.74 1.48
CA MET A 187 -10.52 2.89 2.95
C MET A 187 -9.15 3.10 3.62
N ILE A 188 -8.09 3.39 2.86
CA ILE A 188 -6.72 3.41 3.40
C ILE A 188 -5.96 4.66 3.01
N ILE A 189 -5.95 5.02 1.71
CA ILE A 189 -5.04 6.02 1.15
C ILE A 189 -5.74 7.36 1.04
N PRO A 190 -5.39 8.37 1.89
CA PRO A 190 -5.98 9.69 1.79
C PRO A 190 -5.67 10.35 0.45
N GLN A 191 -6.69 10.94 -0.15
CA GLN A 191 -6.61 11.71 -1.40
C GLN A 191 -7.46 12.96 -1.32
N ILE A 192 -7.13 13.98 -2.10
CA ILE A 192 -7.96 15.17 -2.28
C ILE A 192 -8.99 14.87 -3.37
N ALA A 193 -10.27 15.06 -3.06
CA ALA A 193 -11.35 14.94 -4.03
C ALA A 193 -11.52 16.24 -4.83
N GLU A 194 -11.66 17.36 -4.12
CA GLU A 194 -11.91 18.68 -4.71
C GLU A 194 -11.23 19.78 -3.90
N ASN A 195 -10.95 20.89 -4.57
CA ASN A 195 -10.59 22.15 -3.95
C ASN A 195 -11.74 23.14 -4.11
N LEU A 196 -12.37 23.52 -3.00
CA LEU A 196 -13.54 24.39 -2.97
C LEU A 196 -13.20 25.87 -3.14
N THR A 197 -11.94 26.27 -2.88
CA THR A 197 -11.47 27.66 -2.93
C THR A 197 -10.71 27.96 -4.23
N GLY A 198 -9.69 27.15 -4.56
CA GLY A 198 -8.94 27.25 -5.80
C GLY A 198 -8.03 28.48 -5.91
N SER A 199 -7.30 28.83 -4.84
CA SER A 199 -6.46 30.02 -4.82
C SER A 199 -5.15 29.90 -5.63
N ASP A 200 -4.74 28.68 -6.00
CA ASP A 200 -3.64 28.39 -6.95
C ASP A 200 -2.32 29.09 -6.60
N ASN A 201 -1.96 29.12 -5.30
CA ASN A 201 -0.80 29.84 -4.81
C ASN A 201 0.37 28.94 -4.35
N VAL A 202 0.29 27.62 -4.58
CA VAL A 202 1.39 26.71 -4.23
C VAL A 202 2.55 26.87 -5.21
N GLU A 203 3.69 27.27 -4.66
CA GLU A 203 4.92 27.40 -5.46
C GLU A 203 5.60 26.05 -5.71
N ILE A 204 6.08 25.86 -6.95
CA ILE A 204 6.86 24.68 -7.32
C ILE A 204 8.33 24.95 -6.95
N PRO A 205 8.99 24.08 -6.15
CA PRO A 205 10.37 24.29 -5.75
C PRO A 205 11.33 24.36 -6.94
N LYS A 206 12.16 25.40 -6.97
CA LYS A 206 13.23 25.55 -7.98
C LYS A 206 14.48 24.75 -7.62
N VAL A 207 14.59 24.31 -6.38
CA VAL A 207 15.69 23.50 -5.86
C VAL A 207 15.17 22.26 -5.17
N CYS A 208 15.95 21.18 -5.25
CA CYS A 208 15.63 19.92 -4.59
C CYS A 208 15.60 20.09 -3.06
N PRO A 209 14.56 19.66 -2.35
CA PRO A 209 14.45 19.81 -0.91
C PRO A 209 15.52 19.02 -0.12
N VAL A 210 16.16 18.03 -0.76
CA VAL A 210 17.17 17.19 -0.11
C VAL A 210 18.60 17.68 -0.38
N CYS A 211 18.96 17.95 -1.64
CA CYS A 211 20.35 18.29 -1.98
C CYS A 211 20.57 19.76 -2.39
N GLY A 212 19.51 20.58 -2.44
CA GLY A 212 19.60 22.01 -2.81
C GLY A 212 19.96 22.29 -4.28
N GLN A 213 20.18 21.26 -5.10
CA GLN A 213 20.50 21.44 -6.51
C GLN A 213 19.24 21.75 -7.33
N PRO A 214 19.37 22.34 -8.54
CA PRO A 214 18.23 22.72 -9.36
C PRO A 214 17.25 21.57 -9.62
N THR A 215 16.00 21.94 -9.76
CA THR A 215 14.93 21.06 -10.21
C THR A 215 14.52 21.38 -11.63
N GLU A 216 13.92 20.41 -12.32
CA GLU A 216 13.32 20.60 -13.64
C GLU A 216 11.94 19.95 -13.71
N ILE A 217 11.03 20.53 -14.50
CA ILE A 217 9.75 19.94 -14.81
C ILE A 217 9.90 19.11 -16.08
N ARG A 218 9.63 17.83 -15.98
CA ARG A 218 9.58 16.91 -17.13
C ARG A 218 8.14 16.59 -17.47
N GLN A 219 7.86 16.55 -18.76
CA GLN A 219 6.55 16.15 -19.27
C GLN A 219 6.63 14.79 -19.95
N MET A 220 5.79 13.85 -19.52
CA MET A 220 5.56 12.58 -20.18
C MET A 220 4.08 12.49 -20.54
N ASN A 221 3.77 12.46 -21.83
CA ASN A 221 2.41 12.62 -22.33
C ASN A 221 1.77 13.91 -21.77
N GLU A 222 0.64 13.80 -21.06
CA GLU A 222 -0.07 14.92 -20.45
C GLU A 222 0.33 15.18 -18.99
N VAL A 223 1.27 14.39 -18.43
CA VAL A 223 1.66 14.48 -17.02
C VAL A 223 2.95 15.26 -16.87
N GLN A 224 2.90 16.33 -16.07
CA GLN A 224 4.07 17.10 -15.63
C GLN A 224 4.49 16.67 -14.25
N SER A 225 5.77 16.40 -14.08
CA SER A 225 6.37 15.99 -12.82
C SER A 225 7.66 16.75 -12.55
N LEU A 226 7.99 16.95 -11.27
CA LEU A 226 9.20 17.65 -10.83
C LEU A 226 10.33 16.65 -10.61
N TYR A 227 11.53 16.97 -11.06
CA TYR A 227 12.71 16.12 -10.89
C TYR A 227 13.90 16.89 -10.35
N CYS A 228 14.68 16.24 -9.49
CA CYS A 228 16.01 16.67 -9.12
C CYS A 228 17.00 16.37 -10.24
N THR A 229 17.77 17.36 -10.70
CA THR A 229 18.75 17.19 -11.78
C THR A 229 20.06 16.56 -11.30
N ASN A 230 20.32 16.54 -9.99
CA ASN A 230 21.56 16.00 -9.43
C ASN A 230 21.52 14.45 -9.44
N GLU A 231 22.42 13.83 -10.20
CA GLU A 231 22.56 12.37 -10.26
C GLU A 231 23.03 11.77 -8.92
N LYS A 232 23.82 12.53 -8.16
CA LYS A 232 24.35 12.13 -6.85
C LYS A 232 23.50 12.68 -5.69
N CYS A 233 22.20 12.87 -5.89
CA CYS A 233 21.31 13.30 -4.82
C CYS A 233 21.21 12.21 -3.74
N PRO A 234 21.43 12.54 -2.45
CA PRO A 234 21.33 11.57 -1.35
C PRO A 234 19.97 10.83 -1.30
N ALA A 235 18.87 11.52 -1.68
CA ALA A 235 17.57 10.86 -1.79
C ALA A 235 17.52 9.77 -2.87
N LYS A 236 18.26 9.92 -3.98
CA LYS A 236 18.35 8.89 -5.01
C LYS A 236 19.13 7.68 -4.50
N GLU A 237 20.23 7.95 -3.81
CA GLU A 237 21.09 6.90 -3.26
C GLU A 237 20.36 6.04 -2.23
N ILE A 238 19.83 6.64 -1.17
CA ILE A 238 19.15 5.91 -0.10
C ILE A 238 17.92 5.14 -0.61
N LYS A 239 17.15 5.73 -1.53
CA LYS A 239 15.98 5.05 -2.12
C LYS A 239 16.37 3.92 -3.06
N SER A 240 17.55 3.95 -3.65
CA SER A 240 18.10 2.85 -4.45
C SER A 240 18.46 1.66 -3.56
N TYR A 241 19.11 1.89 -2.43
CA TYR A 241 19.34 0.84 -1.43
C TYR A 241 18.03 0.29 -0.86
N THR A 242 17.05 1.14 -0.58
CA THR A 242 15.72 0.72 -0.10
C THR A 242 15.01 -0.19 -1.12
N LEU A 243 15.12 0.10 -2.43
CA LEU A 243 14.61 -0.80 -3.46
C LEU A 243 15.37 -2.13 -3.45
N PHE A 244 16.71 -2.08 -3.41
CA PHE A 244 17.56 -3.26 -3.47
C PHE A 244 17.24 -4.27 -2.36
N VAL A 245 17.00 -3.79 -1.13
CA VAL A 245 16.66 -4.65 0.01
C VAL A 245 15.17 -4.98 0.12
N SER A 246 14.32 -4.38 -0.72
CA SER A 246 12.86 -4.52 -0.62
C SER A 246 12.39 -5.96 -0.80
N ARG A 247 11.14 -6.21 -0.37
CA ARG A 247 10.47 -7.51 -0.46
C ARG A 247 10.44 -8.08 -1.88
N ASP A 248 10.26 -7.23 -2.88
CA ASP A 248 10.14 -7.64 -4.28
C ASP A 248 11.52 -7.83 -4.94
N ALA A 249 12.57 -7.29 -4.35
CA ALA A 249 13.97 -7.46 -4.73
C ALA A 249 14.65 -8.56 -3.89
N LEU A 250 15.68 -8.21 -3.11
CA LEU A 250 16.46 -9.17 -2.33
C LEU A 250 15.78 -9.63 -1.04
N ASN A 251 14.71 -8.93 -0.61
CA ASN A 251 13.92 -9.26 0.57
C ASN A 251 14.75 -9.39 1.85
N ILE A 252 15.57 -8.39 2.13
CA ILE A 252 16.42 -8.36 3.33
C ILE A 252 15.67 -7.68 4.47
N ASP A 253 15.23 -8.47 5.45
CA ASP A 253 14.61 -7.95 6.66
C ASP A 253 15.66 -7.29 7.59
N GLY A 254 15.22 -6.26 8.32
CA GLY A 254 16.07 -5.53 9.26
C GLY A 254 16.83 -4.34 8.67
N LEU A 255 16.85 -4.18 7.34
CA LEU A 255 17.42 -3.02 6.64
C LEU A 255 16.33 -2.04 6.24
N SER A 256 15.72 -1.36 7.21
CA SER A 256 14.82 -0.23 6.95
C SER A 256 15.58 0.97 6.36
N GLU A 257 14.86 1.93 5.75
CA GLU A 257 15.46 3.16 5.23
C GLU A 257 16.31 3.86 6.31
N ALA A 258 15.77 4.03 7.52
CA ALA A 258 16.49 4.64 8.63
C ALA A 258 17.72 3.83 9.08
N THR A 259 17.68 2.51 8.94
CA THR A 259 18.84 1.66 9.21
C THR A 259 19.93 1.84 8.15
N LEU A 260 19.52 1.85 6.87
CA LEU A 260 20.44 2.07 5.75
C LEU A 260 21.10 3.44 5.83
N GLU A 261 20.34 4.50 6.16
CA GLU A 261 20.92 5.85 6.41
C GLU A 261 22.01 5.82 7.46
N LYS A 262 21.74 5.20 8.61
CA LYS A 262 22.73 5.07 9.69
C LYS A 262 23.98 4.30 9.23
N LEU A 263 23.83 3.23 8.45
CA LEU A 263 24.97 2.43 7.97
C LEU A 263 25.81 3.18 6.92
N ILE A 264 25.16 3.95 6.06
CA ILE A 264 25.83 4.81 5.07
C ILE A 264 26.57 5.97 5.78
N ASP A 265 25.92 6.65 6.72
CA ASP A 265 26.52 7.75 7.48
C ASP A 265 27.73 7.31 8.31
N GLN A 266 27.71 6.06 8.81
CA GLN A 266 28.86 5.44 9.50
C GLN A 266 29.97 4.98 8.55
N GLY A 267 29.77 5.06 7.24
CA GLY A 267 30.71 4.60 6.24
C GLY A 267 30.84 3.08 6.13
N PHE A 268 29.82 2.33 6.56
CA PHE A 268 29.81 0.86 6.47
C PHE A 268 29.28 0.36 5.12
N VAL A 269 28.54 1.21 4.41
CA VAL A 269 27.92 0.91 3.13
C VAL A 269 28.24 2.02 2.14
N HIS A 270 28.96 1.70 1.07
CA HIS A 270 29.32 2.56 -0.04
C HIS A 270 28.79 1.99 -1.37
N GLU A 271 28.60 0.67 -1.43
CA GLU A 271 28.08 -0.05 -2.60
C GLU A 271 27.16 -1.20 -2.15
N TYR A 272 26.35 -1.73 -3.05
CA TYR A 272 25.42 -2.83 -2.71
C TYR A 272 26.13 -4.07 -2.14
N ALA A 273 27.36 -4.34 -2.58
CA ALA A 273 28.15 -5.48 -2.09
C ALA A 273 28.50 -5.35 -0.60
N ASP A 274 28.59 -4.14 -0.06
CA ASP A 274 28.92 -3.93 1.36
C ASP A 274 27.80 -4.42 2.29
N LEU A 275 26.55 -4.43 1.82
CA LEU A 275 25.43 -5.01 2.58
C LEU A 275 25.65 -6.47 2.94
N PHE A 276 26.41 -7.20 2.13
CA PHE A 276 26.76 -8.61 2.35
C PHE A 276 28.01 -8.81 3.21
N ARG A 277 28.58 -7.72 3.73
CA ARG A 277 29.82 -7.70 4.53
C ARG A 277 29.62 -7.01 5.87
N LEU A 278 28.37 -6.83 6.33
CA LEU A 278 28.01 -6.16 7.57
C LEU A 278 28.43 -6.94 8.82
N ASP A 279 28.78 -8.22 8.68
CA ASP A 279 29.37 -9.04 9.73
C ASP A 279 30.63 -8.43 10.35
N ARG A 280 31.37 -7.64 9.58
CA ARG A 280 32.58 -6.92 10.03
C ARG A 280 32.32 -5.85 11.08
N TYR A 281 31.08 -5.39 11.17
CA TYR A 281 30.68 -4.27 12.04
C TYR A 281 29.70 -4.71 13.14
N LYS A 282 29.69 -6.00 13.48
CA LYS A 282 28.75 -6.60 14.45
C LYS A 282 28.65 -5.79 15.75
N GLU A 283 29.78 -5.49 16.39
CA GLU A 283 29.84 -4.82 17.69
C GLU A 283 29.21 -3.41 17.62
N VAL A 284 29.44 -2.69 16.54
CA VAL A 284 28.90 -1.36 16.36
C VAL A 284 27.39 -1.45 16.07
N ILE A 285 26.96 -2.32 15.15
CA ILE A 285 25.55 -2.46 14.76
C ILE A 285 24.69 -2.92 15.94
N THR A 286 25.16 -3.88 16.75
CA THR A 286 24.41 -4.34 17.94
C THR A 286 24.26 -3.27 19.01
N GLY A 287 25.18 -2.29 19.06
CA GLY A 287 25.13 -1.12 19.94
C GLY A 287 24.27 0.04 19.42
N MET A 288 23.78 0.00 18.17
CA MET A 288 22.96 1.07 17.60
C MET A 288 21.55 1.05 18.20
N GLU A 289 20.95 2.24 18.35
CA GLU A 289 19.57 2.38 18.81
C GLU A 289 18.61 1.62 17.88
N GLY A 290 17.78 0.75 18.46
CA GLY A 290 16.84 -0.12 17.73
C GLY A 290 17.43 -1.46 17.31
N PHE A 291 18.73 -1.70 17.52
CA PHE A 291 19.40 -2.97 17.33
C PHE A 291 19.76 -3.63 18.65
N GLY A 292 19.77 -4.96 18.64
CA GLY A 292 20.27 -5.82 19.67
C GLY A 292 20.74 -7.12 19.02
N GLU A 293 21.30 -8.03 19.78
CA GLU A 293 21.86 -9.28 19.27
C GLU A 293 20.87 -10.06 18.39
N LYS A 294 19.60 -10.16 18.83
CA LYS A 294 18.56 -10.89 18.09
C LYS A 294 18.19 -10.22 16.76
N SER A 295 18.02 -8.89 16.74
CA SER A 295 17.70 -8.17 15.50
C SER A 295 18.86 -8.19 14.52
N TYR A 296 20.08 -8.10 15.02
CA TYR A 296 21.30 -8.28 14.22
C TYR A 296 21.34 -9.68 13.60
N GLN A 297 21.13 -10.74 14.39
CA GLN A 297 21.14 -12.11 13.86
C GLN A 297 20.06 -12.33 12.79
N ASN A 298 18.84 -11.85 13.02
CA ASN A 298 17.76 -11.94 12.02
C ASN A 298 18.12 -11.22 10.71
N MET A 299 18.75 -10.05 10.80
CA MET A 299 19.23 -9.32 9.63
C MET A 299 20.30 -10.12 8.88
N MET A 300 21.28 -10.69 9.58
CA MET A 300 22.35 -11.48 8.96
C MET A 300 21.82 -12.77 8.32
N ASP A 301 20.87 -13.45 8.94
CA ASP A 301 20.21 -14.64 8.38
C ASP A 301 19.43 -14.27 7.09
N SER A 302 18.79 -13.11 7.08
CA SER A 302 18.10 -12.59 5.91
C SER A 302 19.07 -12.21 4.77
N ILE A 303 20.23 -11.61 5.10
CA ILE A 303 21.29 -11.30 4.14
C ILE A 303 21.84 -12.60 3.53
N GLU A 304 22.09 -13.63 4.34
CA GLU A 304 22.57 -14.91 3.84
C GLU A 304 21.56 -15.58 2.90
N THR A 305 20.28 -15.53 3.25
CA THR A 305 19.20 -15.99 2.36
C THR A 305 19.20 -15.22 1.04
N ALA A 306 19.41 -13.90 1.06
CA ALA A 306 19.43 -13.04 -0.12
C ALA A 306 20.60 -13.36 -1.08
N ARG A 307 21.71 -13.96 -0.59
CA ARG A 307 22.81 -14.43 -1.47
C ARG A 307 22.35 -15.46 -2.51
N HIS A 308 21.27 -16.17 -2.23
CA HIS A 308 20.69 -17.20 -3.09
C HIS A 308 19.45 -16.71 -3.87
N THR A 309 19.31 -15.40 -4.03
CA THR A 309 18.18 -14.81 -4.77
C THR A 309 18.19 -15.21 -6.24
N THR A 310 17.06 -15.02 -6.93
CA THR A 310 16.93 -15.29 -8.37
C THR A 310 17.40 -14.09 -9.19
N LEU A 311 17.87 -14.35 -10.43
CA LEU A 311 18.31 -13.28 -11.34
C LEU A 311 17.24 -12.20 -11.59
N PRO A 312 15.94 -12.52 -11.81
CA PRO A 312 14.91 -11.48 -11.96
C PRO A 312 14.80 -10.55 -10.76
N ARG A 313 14.90 -11.09 -9.54
CA ARG A 313 14.84 -10.28 -8.31
C ARG A 313 16.06 -9.39 -8.14
N LEU A 314 17.25 -9.88 -8.50
CA LEU A 314 18.46 -9.08 -8.51
C LEU A 314 18.37 -7.92 -9.50
N ILE A 315 17.94 -8.21 -10.75
CA ILE A 315 17.76 -7.18 -11.78
C ILE A 315 16.75 -6.13 -11.31
N TYR A 316 15.62 -6.55 -10.74
CA TYR A 316 14.62 -5.63 -10.18
C TYR A 316 15.23 -4.74 -9.08
N GLY A 317 16.07 -5.29 -8.21
CA GLY A 317 16.73 -4.56 -7.12
C GLY A 317 17.74 -3.52 -7.60
N LEU A 318 18.34 -3.74 -8.76
CA LEU A 318 19.28 -2.78 -9.35
C LEU A 318 18.58 -1.59 -10.04
N GLY A 319 17.27 -1.67 -10.33
CA GLY A 319 16.43 -0.57 -10.80
C GLY A 319 16.03 -0.69 -12.25
#